data_9fb7e3c45134e17fdd4b64e41a13868d
#
_entry.id   9fb7e3c45134e17fdd4b64e41a13868d
#
_cell.length_a   1.000
_cell.length_b   1.000
_cell.length_c   1.000
_cell.angle_alpha   90.00
_cell.angle_beta   90.00
_cell.angle_gamma   90.00
#
_symmetry.space_group_name_H-M   'P 1'
#
loop_
_entity.id
_entity.type
_entity.pdbx_description
1 polymer ?
#
loop_
_entity_poly.entity_id
_entity_poly.type
_entity_poly.pdbx_seq_one_letter_code
_entity_poly.pdbx_strand_id
1 'polypeptide(L)'
;MNWQFYGKIVLLRKVRSLNMRDGESKKVWLKDVSFPILLIKKIFTNEDGSVGVLYLASNDIEHEAAYLYQIYQKRWRIEEYHKSIKENASLAKSPTKRVRSQANHIFASIVAFCKLEIIKFATATNHFAIKYKLLVAANIASRNELAILRQNSTFA
;
A
#
# COMPACT_ATOMS: atom_id res chain seq x y z
N MET A 1 17.78 -31.52 16.79
CA MET A 1 16.48 -32.03 17.28
C MET A 1 15.73 -32.66 16.12
N ASN A 2 15.63 -33.97 16.11
CA ASN A 2 14.87 -34.69 15.08
C ASN A 2 13.38 -34.68 15.49
N TRP A 3 12.55 -34.02 14.71
CA TRP A 3 11.11 -34.06 14.90
C TRP A 3 10.57 -35.25 14.12
N GLN A 4 10.26 -36.34 14.82
CA GLN A 4 9.45 -37.43 14.30
C GLN A 4 7.97 -37.05 14.45
N PHE A 5 7.32 -36.62 13.38
CA PHE A 5 5.88 -36.57 13.31
C PHE A 5 5.38 -37.77 12.53
N TYR A 6 4.76 -38.73 13.21
CA TYR A 6 3.99 -39.87 12.64
C TYR A 6 4.69 -40.66 11.53
N GLY A 7 5.94 -41.07 11.73
CA GLY A 7 6.61 -42.00 10.85
C GLY A 7 6.93 -41.53 9.42
N LYS A 8 6.77 -40.21 9.11
CA LYS A 8 7.14 -39.67 7.79
C LYS A 8 8.43 -38.83 7.91
N ILE A 9 9.40 -39.19 7.06
CA ILE A 9 10.61 -38.37 6.86
C ILE A 9 10.20 -37.04 6.24
N VAL A 10 10.39 -35.93 6.97
CA VAL A 10 10.09 -34.59 6.46
C VAL A 10 11.29 -34.06 5.70
N LEU A 11 11.20 -34.03 4.36
CA LEU A 11 12.19 -33.39 3.51
C LEU A 11 11.93 -31.86 3.51
N LEU A 12 12.87 -31.09 4.04
CA LEU A 12 12.82 -29.62 3.94
C LEU A 12 13.05 -29.20 2.48
N ARG A 13 12.05 -28.53 1.89
CA ARG A 13 12.12 -28.00 0.52
C ARG A 13 11.95 -26.49 0.54
N LYS A 14 12.59 -25.80 -0.40
CA LYS A 14 12.33 -24.36 -0.63
C LYS A 14 10.92 -24.19 -1.21
N VAL A 15 10.18 -23.17 -0.77
CA VAL A 15 8.80 -22.89 -1.26
C VAL A 15 8.76 -22.81 -2.80
N ARG A 16 9.79 -22.21 -3.41
CA ARG A 16 9.89 -22.07 -4.88
C ARG A 16 10.03 -23.41 -5.63
N SER A 17 10.46 -24.48 -4.94
CA SER A 17 10.57 -25.83 -5.55
C SER A 17 9.27 -26.64 -5.47
N LEU A 18 8.22 -26.09 -4.85
CA LEU A 18 6.91 -26.74 -4.82
C LEU A 18 6.22 -26.53 -6.17
N ASN A 19 5.87 -27.65 -6.80
CA ASN A 19 5.07 -27.62 -8.02
C ASN A 19 3.63 -27.25 -7.64
N MET A 20 3.24 -26.00 -7.88
CA MET A 20 1.90 -25.46 -7.61
C MET A 20 1.44 -24.64 -8.82
N ARG A 21 0.16 -24.79 -9.17
CA ARG A 21 -0.50 -24.00 -10.22
C ARG A 21 -0.96 -22.64 -9.67
N ASP A 22 -1.35 -21.73 -10.55
CA ASP A 22 -1.98 -20.47 -10.12
C ASP A 22 -3.28 -20.76 -9.35
N GLY A 23 -3.47 -20.05 -8.21
CA GLY A 23 -4.61 -20.22 -7.33
C GLY A 23 -4.61 -21.52 -6.50
N GLU A 24 -3.64 -22.39 -6.67
CA GLU A 24 -3.55 -23.64 -5.89
C GLU A 24 -3.12 -23.34 -4.47
N SER A 25 -3.74 -24.04 -3.51
CA SER A 25 -3.34 -24.06 -2.10
C SER A 25 -2.83 -25.41 -1.66
N LYS A 26 -1.81 -25.40 -0.79
CA LYS A 26 -1.26 -26.60 -0.17
C LYS A 26 -1.06 -26.40 1.31
N LYS A 27 -1.50 -27.38 2.12
CA LYS A 27 -1.17 -27.43 3.53
C LYS A 27 0.28 -27.88 3.68
N VAL A 28 1.09 -27.04 4.33
CA VAL A 28 2.53 -27.24 4.54
C VAL A 28 2.91 -27.02 5.99
N TRP A 29 4.01 -27.61 6.42
CA TRP A 29 4.65 -27.36 7.70
C TRP A 29 5.91 -26.55 7.44
N LEU A 30 6.03 -25.40 8.07
CA LEU A 30 7.24 -24.59 8.00
C LEU A 30 8.20 -25.01 9.11
N LYS A 31 9.50 -24.84 8.85
CA LYS A 31 10.53 -25.02 9.87
C LYS A 31 10.26 -24.02 11.02
N ASP A 32 10.37 -24.52 12.25
CA ASP A 32 10.19 -23.71 13.48
C ASP A 32 8.75 -23.18 13.71
N VAL A 33 7.75 -23.72 13.00
CA VAL A 33 6.33 -23.43 13.21
C VAL A 33 5.61 -24.69 13.68
N SER A 34 4.93 -24.62 14.83
CA SER A 34 4.32 -25.76 15.50
C SER A 34 2.94 -26.17 14.95
N PHE A 35 2.40 -25.44 13.99
CA PHE A 35 1.09 -25.67 13.37
C PHE A 35 1.17 -25.68 11.85
N PRO A 36 0.22 -26.32 11.15
CA PRO A 36 0.18 -26.33 9.69
C PRO A 36 -0.20 -24.95 9.15
N ILE A 37 0.32 -24.62 7.99
CA ILE A 37 0.06 -23.39 7.27
C ILE A 37 -0.52 -23.73 5.89
N LEU A 38 -1.52 -22.98 5.46
CA LEU A 38 -1.99 -23.00 4.09
C LEU A 38 -1.12 -22.07 3.25
N LEU A 39 -0.40 -22.66 2.28
CA LEU A 39 0.41 -21.93 1.32
C LEU A 39 -0.39 -21.80 0.01
N ILE A 40 -0.52 -20.59 -0.50
CA ILE A 40 -1.26 -20.28 -1.73
C ILE A 40 -0.26 -19.67 -2.72
N LYS A 41 -0.29 -20.14 -3.98
CA LYS A 41 0.48 -19.56 -5.07
C LYS A 41 -0.44 -18.72 -5.94
N LYS A 42 -0.03 -17.47 -6.21
CA LYS A 42 -0.70 -16.59 -7.17
C LYS A 42 0.30 -16.13 -8.23
N ILE A 43 -0.09 -16.27 -9.48
CA ILE A 43 0.68 -15.80 -10.65
C ILE A 43 -0.06 -14.61 -11.24
N PHE A 44 0.66 -13.56 -11.60
CA PHE A 44 0.10 -12.38 -12.24
C PHE A 44 1.06 -11.84 -13.28
N THR A 45 0.51 -11.16 -14.28
CA THR A 45 1.28 -10.48 -15.31
C THR A 45 1.32 -8.99 -14.98
N ASN A 46 2.51 -8.41 -14.93
CA ASN A 46 2.71 -6.98 -14.73
C ASN A 46 2.40 -6.21 -16.00
N GLU A 47 2.30 -4.88 -15.90
CA GLU A 47 2.04 -3.98 -17.03
C GLU A 47 3.15 -4.05 -18.10
N ASP A 48 4.38 -4.37 -17.71
CA ASP A 48 5.53 -4.56 -18.61
C ASP A 48 5.58 -5.95 -19.26
N GLY A 49 4.56 -6.79 -19.05
CA GLY A 49 4.49 -8.17 -19.55
C GLY A 49 5.28 -9.20 -18.73
N SER A 50 6.01 -8.79 -17.69
CA SER A 50 6.73 -9.72 -16.82
C SER A 50 5.75 -10.52 -15.95
N VAL A 51 6.15 -11.76 -15.63
CA VAL A 51 5.34 -12.66 -14.77
C VAL A 51 5.83 -12.56 -13.33
N GLY A 52 4.93 -12.11 -12.44
CA GLY A 52 5.15 -12.12 -11.00
C GLY A 52 4.58 -13.37 -10.34
N VAL A 53 5.23 -13.87 -9.30
CA VAL A 53 4.76 -14.99 -8.49
C VAL A 53 4.73 -14.57 -7.03
N LEU A 54 3.54 -14.67 -6.44
CA LEU A 54 3.28 -14.38 -5.03
C LEU A 54 2.96 -15.67 -4.30
N TYR A 55 3.59 -15.87 -3.15
CA TYR A 55 3.23 -16.92 -2.21
C TYR A 55 2.63 -16.27 -0.96
N LEU A 56 1.40 -16.65 -0.65
CA LEU A 56 0.72 -16.26 0.58
C LEU A 56 0.72 -17.42 1.56
N ALA A 57 0.94 -17.12 2.83
CA ALA A 57 0.88 -18.09 3.90
C ALA A 57 -0.18 -17.65 4.93
N SER A 58 -1.05 -18.58 5.31
CA SER A 58 -2.11 -18.33 6.30
C SER A 58 -2.14 -19.46 7.32
N ASN A 59 -2.38 -19.15 8.57
CA ASN A 59 -2.71 -20.11 9.61
C ASN A 59 -4.17 -20.58 9.53
N ASP A 60 -4.99 -19.91 8.75
CA ASP A 60 -6.33 -20.33 8.40
C ASP A 60 -6.24 -21.40 7.32
N ILE A 61 -6.50 -22.65 7.71
CA ILE A 61 -6.40 -23.82 6.85
C ILE A 61 -7.76 -24.33 6.36
N GLU A 62 -8.84 -23.68 6.76
CA GLU A 62 -10.21 -24.09 6.47
C GLU A 62 -10.81 -23.31 5.30
N HIS A 63 -10.43 -22.05 5.14
CA HIS A 63 -10.96 -21.23 4.06
C HIS A 63 -10.25 -21.47 2.72
N GLU A 64 -10.99 -21.22 1.65
CA GLU A 64 -10.50 -21.35 0.28
C GLU A 64 -9.43 -20.28 -0.06
N ALA A 65 -8.53 -20.65 -0.99
CA ALA A 65 -7.47 -19.77 -1.48
C ALA A 65 -7.99 -18.43 -2.00
N ALA A 66 -9.14 -18.41 -2.67
CA ALA A 66 -9.75 -17.20 -3.21
C ALA A 66 -10.16 -16.22 -2.08
N TYR A 67 -10.74 -16.71 -1.00
CA TYR A 67 -11.11 -15.89 0.16
C TYR A 67 -9.88 -15.27 0.84
N LEU A 68 -8.86 -16.08 1.09
CA LEU A 68 -7.61 -15.62 1.70
C LEU A 68 -6.88 -14.58 0.82
N TYR A 69 -6.94 -14.75 -0.50
CA TYR A 69 -6.41 -13.76 -1.44
C TYR A 69 -7.18 -12.43 -1.38
N GLN A 70 -8.51 -12.46 -1.23
CA GLN A 70 -9.31 -11.24 -1.03
C GLN A 70 -8.93 -10.51 0.26
N ILE A 71 -8.69 -11.25 1.37
CA ILE A 71 -8.20 -10.65 2.61
C ILE A 71 -6.85 -9.97 2.40
N TYR A 72 -5.94 -10.62 1.70
CA TYR A 72 -4.64 -10.06 1.36
C TYR A 72 -4.78 -8.78 0.53
N GLN A 73 -5.66 -8.75 -0.46
CA GLN A 73 -5.92 -7.55 -1.26
C GLN A 73 -6.50 -6.39 -0.41
N LYS A 74 -7.37 -6.70 0.56
CA LYS A 74 -7.87 -5.68 1.50
C LYS A 74 -6.73 -5.11 2.36
N ARG A 75 -5.80 -5.96 2.81
CA ARG A 75 -4.62 -5.51 3.56
C ARG A 75 -3.72 -4.59 2.73
N TRP A 76 -3.56 -4.87 1.44
CA TRP A 76 -2.76 -4.04 0.54
C TRP A 76 -3.28 -2.59 0.46
N ARG A 77 -4.59 -2.39 0.56
CA ARG A 77 -5.18 -1.04 0.60
C ARG A 77 -4.69 -0.19 1.78
N ILE A 78 -4.30 -0.82 2.89
CA ILE A 78 -3.72 -0.11 4.03
C ILE A 78 -2.34 0.44 3.66
N GLU A 79 -1.55 -0.30 2.89
CA GLU A 79 -0.24 0.15 2.42
C GLU A 79 -0.37 1.30 1.42
N GLU A 80 -1.35 1.23 0.51
CA GLU A 80 -1.69 2.32 -0.41
C GLU A 80 -2.14 3.59 0.36
N TYR A 81 -2.96 3.43 1.40
CA TYR A 81 -3.35 4.52 2.29
C TYR A 81 -2.12 5.16 2.94
N HIS A 82 -1.25 4.37 3.55
CA HIS A 82 -0.04 4.88 4.19
C HIS A 82 0.90 5.58 3.20
N LYS A 83 1.04 5.05 1.99
CA LYS A 83 1.80 5.70 0.93
C LYS A 83 1.18 7.05 0.56
N SER A 84 -0.11 7.07 0.31
CA SER A 84 -0.81 8.28 -0.12
C SER A 84 -0.82 9.37 0.97
N ILE A 85 -1.07 9.06 2.23
CA ILE A 85 -1.05 10.06 3.30
C ILE A 85 0.35 10.64 3.52
N LYS A 86 1.41 9.84 3.36
CA LYS A 86 2.80 10.31 3.46
C LYS A 86 3.19 11.22 2.29
N GLU A 87 2.86 10.84 1.07
CA GLU A 87 3.33 11.50 -0.15
C GLU A 87 2.40 12.63 -0.61
N ASN A 88 1.08 12.41 -0.55
CA ASN A 88 0.09 13.35 -1.07
C ASN A 88 -0.46 14.31 -0.02
N ALA A 89 -0.59 13.87 1.24
CA ALA A 89 -1.03 14.69 2.37
C ALA A 89 0.12 15.15 3.28
N SER A 90 1.37 14.94 2.86
CA SER A 90 2.59 15.45 3.53
C SER A 90 2.84 14.95 4.96
N LEU A 91 2.26 13.81 5.38
CA LEU A 91 2.44 13.30 6.74
C LEU A 91 3.92 13.11 7.11
N ALA A 92 4.76 12.66 6.17
CA ALA A 92 6.18 12.43 6.40
C ALA A 92 7.03 13.73 6.44
N LYS A 93 6.44 14.90 6.22
CA LYS A 93 7.13 16.19 6.06
C LYS A 93 6.95 17.10 7.26
N SER A 94 6.79 16.58 8.48
CA SER A 94 6.67 17.42 9.68
C SER A 94 7.99 18.17 9.93
N PRO A 95 7.98 19.51 9.94
CA PRO A 95 9.19 20.31 10.15
C PRO A 95 9.59 20.42 11.61
N THR A 96 8.81 19.87 12.55
CA THR A 96 8.97 20.11 13.99
C THR A 96 9.14 18.81 14.77
N LYS A 97 9.91 18.91 15.86
CA LYS A 97 10.11 17.82 16.82
C LYS A 97 9.22 17.92 18.07
N ARG A 98 8.48 19.04 18.24
CA ARG A 98 7.59 19.22 19.39
C ARG A 98 6.34 18.37 19.26
N VAL A 99 6.02 17.58 20.28
CA VAL A 99 4.90 16.61 20.29
C VAL A 99 3.57 17.27 19.88
N ARG A 100 3.23 18.43 20.47
CA ARG A 100 1.99 19.16 20.14
C ARG A 100 1.92 19.57 18.67
N SER A 101 3.03 20.07 18.14
CA SER A 101 3.09 20.49 16.73
C SER A 101 3.04 19.29 15.78
N GLN A 102 3.66 18.17 16.15
CA GLN A 102 3.54 16.91 15.39
C GLN A 102 2.09 16.38 15.39
N ALA A 103 1.40 16.42 16.53
CA ALA A 103 0.00 16.01 16.62
C ALA A 103 -0.88 16.87 15.70
N ASN A 104 -0.71 18.18 15.69
CA ASN A 104 -1.43 19.09 14.78
C ASN A 104 -1.11 18.79 13.30
N HIS A 105 0.15 18.51 12.98
CA HIS A 105 0.56 18.16 11.63
C HIS A 105 -0.07 16.84 11.18
N ILE A 106 -0.08 15.80 12.03
CA ILE A 106 -0.73 14.52 11.76
C ILE A 106 -2.22 14.73 11.49
N PHE A 107 -2.91 15.49 12.35
CA PHE A 107 -4.32 15.80 12.19
C PHE A 107 -4.58 16.52 10.84
N ALA A 108 -3.80 17.57 10.53
CA ALA A 108 -3.90 18.30 9.27
C ALA A 108 -3.69 17.38 8.05
N SER A 109 -2.75 16.45 8.14
CA SER A 109 -2.48 15.45 7.07
C SER A 109 -3.65 14.50 6.88
N ILE A 110 -4.29 14.06 7.96
CA ILE A 110 -5.50 13.20 7.89
C ILE A 110 -6.64 13.97 7.23
N VAL A 111 -6.88 15.23 7.63
CA VAL A 111 -7.92 16.08 7.02
C VAL A 111 -7.65 16.30 5.53
N ALA A 112 -6.39 16.58 5.16
CA ALA A 112 -5.99 16.73 3.76
C ALA A 112 -6.23 15.43 2.96
N PHE A 113 -5.91 14.27 3.53
CA PHE A 113 -6.17 12.97 2.91
C PHE A 113 -7.69 12.77 2.70
N CYS A 114 -8.52 13.05 3.69
CA CYS A 114 -9.98 12.94 3.56
C CYS A 114 -10.52 13.84 2.43
N LYS A 115 -10.00 15.06 2.31
CA LYS A 115 -10.37 15.96 1.19
C LYS A 115 -9.94 15.40 -0.17
N LEU A 116 -8.76 14.80 -0.27
CA LEU A 116 -8.30 14.13 -1.49
C LEU A 116 -9.20 12.93 -1.86
N GLU A 117 -9.65 12.14 -0.87
CA GLU A 117 -10.58 11.04 -1.12
C GLU A 117 -11.94 11.55 -1.63
N ILE A 118 -12.48 12.63 -1.07
CA ILE A 118 -13.73 13.23 -1.55
C ILE A 118 -13.59 13.67 -3.02
N ILE A 119 -12.48 14.36 -3.37
CA ILE A 119 -12.24 14.79 -4.75
C ILE A 119 -12.05 13.60 -5.68
N LYS A 120 -11.34 12.56 -5.23
CA LYS A 120 -11.15 11.32 -5.98
C LYS A 120 -12.49 10.66 -6.32
N PHE A 121 -13.40 10.57 -5.35
CA PHE A 121 -14.76 10.04 -5.59
C PHE A 121 -15.54 10.89 -6.59
N ALA A 122 -15.44 12.22 -6.49
CA ALA A 122 -16.15 13.14 -7.38
C ALA A 122 -15.59 13.15 -8.81
N THR A 123 -14.28 12.92 -9.00
CA THR A 123 -13.60 13.12 -10.28
C THR A 123 -13.05 11.85 -10.91
N ALA A 124 -13.16 10.70 -10.25
CA ALA A 124 -12.52 9.43 -10.63
C ALA A 124 -11.00 9.55 -10.91
N THR A 125 -10.33 10.53 -10.26
CA THR A 125 -8.93 10.87 -10.47
C THR A 125 -8.10 10.43 -9.26
N ASN A 126 -6.92 9.82 -9.47
CA ASN A 126 -6.05 9.40 -8.36
C ASN A 126 -5.43 10.59 -7.61
N HIS A 127 -5.01 10.38 -6.37
CA HIS A 127 -4.48 11.42 -5.48
C HIS A 127 -3.23 12.13 -6.03
N PHE A 128 -2.37 11.42 -6.75
CA PHE A 128 -1.16 12.02 -7.35
C PHE A 128 -1.52 13.04 -8.42
N ALA A 129 -2.45 12.69 -9.30
CA ALA A 129 -2.94 13.59 -10.34
C ALA A 129 -3.72 14.78 -9.75
N ILE A 130 -4.54 14.55 -8.72
CA ILE A 130 -5.24 15.63 -8.00
C ILE A 130 -4.23 16.59 -7.40
N LYS A 131 -3.25 16.10 -6.66
CA LYS A 131 -2.19 16.91 -6.06
C LYS A 131 -1.44 17.73 -7.10
N TYR A 132 -1.07 17.12 -8.23
CA TYR A 132 -0.40 17.81 -9.32
C TYR A 132 -1.27 18.93 -9.89
N LYS A 133 -2.56 18.69 -10.17
CA LYS A 133 -3.50 19.70 -10.65
C LYS A 133 -3.64 20.88 -9.68
N LEU A 134 -3.73 20.59 -8.37
CA LEU A 134 -3.81 21.62 -7.32
C LEU A 134 -2.53 22.47 -7.27
N LEU A 135 -1.34 21.85 -7.38
CA LEU A 135 -0.07 22.58 -7.42
C LEU A 135 0.03 23.50 -8.66
N VAL A 136 -0.38 23.01 -9.83
CA VAL A 136 -0.39 23.81 -11.06
C VAL A 136 -1.35 25.00 -10.90
N ALA A 137 -2.57 24.75 -10.43
CA ALA A 137 -3.56 25.81 -10.20
C ALA A 137 -3.07 26.87 -9.20
N ALA A 138 -2.47 26.45 -8.08
CA ALA A 138 -1.89 27.34 -7.09
C ALA A 138 -0.74 28.20 -7.67
N ASN A 139 0.14 27.59 -8.48
CA ASN A 139 1.22 28.32 -9.15
C ASN A 139 0.70 29.38 -10.14
N ILE A 140 -0.35 29.06 -10.89
CA ILE A 140 -0.97 30.01 -11.84
C ILE A 140 -1.58 31.18 -11.04
N ALA A 141 -2.37 30.89 -9.99
CA ALA A 141 -2.95 31.90 -9.14
C ALA A 141 -1.91 32.83 -8.51
N SER A 142 -0.82 32.25 -7.98
CA SER A 142 0.29 33.02 -7.39
C SER A 142 0.99 33.92 -8.41
N ARG A 143 1.19 33.46 -9.64
CA ARG A 143 1.78 34.29 -10.72
C ARG A 143 0.87 35.45 -11.10
N ASN A 144 -0.44 35.23 -11.19
CA ASN A 144 -1.41 36.28 -11.48
C ASN A 144 -1.42 37.34 -10.39
N GLU A 145 -1.40 36.93 -9.12
CA GLU A 145 -1.35 37.85 -7.99
C GLU A 145 -0.05 38.68 -7.98
N LEU A 146 1.10 38.06 -8.22
CA LEU A 146 2.37 38.76 -8.36
C LEU A 146 2.38 39.78 -9.51
N ALA A 147 1.71 39.50 -10.62
CA ALA A 147 1.59 40.41 -11.74
C ALA A 147 0.78 41.68 -11.34
N ILE A 148 -0.35 41.47 -10.63
CA ILE A 148 -1.18 42.57 -10.10
C ILE A 148 -0.37 43.43 -9.12
N LEU A 149 0.32 42.83 -8.17
CA LEU A 149 1.15 43.55 -7.18
C LEU A 149 2.27 44.35 -7.85
N ARG A 150 2.90 43.82 -8.91
CA ARG A 150 3.93 44.56 -9.67
C ARG A 150 3.34 45.76 -10.42
N GLN A 151 2.15 45.64 -11.01
CA GLN A 151 1.49 46.76 -11.66
C GLN A 151 1.16 47.87 -10.66
N ASN A 152 0.69 47.52 -9.46
CA ASN A 152 0.34 48.49 -8.43
C ASN A 152 1.59 49.15 -7.81
N SER A 153 2.76 48.50 -7.80
CA SER A 153 4.01 49.08 -7.27
C SER A 153 4.73 50.02 -8.23
N THR A 154 4.39 50.01 -9.53
CA THR A 154 4.95 50.94 -10.51
C THR A 154 4.27 52.32 -10.51
N PHE A 155 3.22 52.54 -9.71
CA PHE A 155 2.50 53.79 -9.56
C PHE A 155 2.80 54.50 -8.22
N ALA A 156 3.77 54.04 -7.43
CA ALA A 156 4.28 54.67 -6.22
C ALA A 156 5.72 55.17 -6.49
#